data_c9452afbb91007f6f52e3903b9dbfed0
#
_entry.id   c9452afbb91007f6f52e3903b9dbfed0
#
_cell.length_a   1.000
_cell.length_b   1.000
_cell.length_c   1.000
_cell.angle_alpha   90.00
_cell.angle_beta   90.00
_cell.angle_gamma   90.00
#
_symmetry.space_group_name_H-M   'P 1'
#
loop_
_entity.id
_entity.type
_entity.pdbx_description
1 polymer ?
#
loop_
_entity_poly.entity_id
_entity_poly.type
_entity_poly.pdbx_seq_one_letter_code
_entity_poly.pdbx_strand_id
1 'polypeptide(L)'
;MSKRLISFDTETTGLDFNAGDRVVEIGAVEIIGRNKTGELYQTYLNPDGKEMSEGAAEITNISNEQLKDAPKFKEVADEFIKFITGAELVIHNAEFDIGFINHELKLMDHKVKDIRDICSVYDTLIHARKAFPGQRNNLNALSMRLGISGYDRTYHGALLDAQILADTYLNLTGGQVTFDLSESKNADTNEEEITKTEQVHFCSFNASENDTSEHNKFLEVLRKKQIKK
;
A
#
# COMPACT_ATOMS: atom_id res chain seq x y z
N MET A 1 1.78 19.42 -7.63
CA MET A 1 1.48 18.18 -8.39
C MET A 1 1.28 17.06 -7.38
N SER A 2 0.27 16.20 -7.56
CA SER A 2 0.07 15.03 -6.69
C SER A 2 1.26 14.07 -6.82
N LYS A 3 1.71 13.51 -5.71
CA LYS A 3 2.84 12.58 -5.65
C LYS A 3 2.46 11.30 -6.41
N ARG A 4 3.36 10.81 -7.27
CA ARG A 4 3.24 9.52 -7.94
C ARG A 4 3.79 8.43 -7.02
N LEU A 5 2.94 7.48 -6.67
CA LEU A 5 3.29 6.34 -5.84
C LEU A 5 3.19 5.06 -6.67
N ILE A 6 4.00 4.08 -6.36
CA ILE A 6 3.92 2.74 -6.93
C ILE A 6 3.94 1.73 -5.80
N SER A 7 2.82 1.04 -5.59
CA SER A 7 2.78 -0.12 -4.72
C SER A 7 3.50 -1.27 -5.42
N PHE A 8 4.45 -1.90 -4.75
CA PHE A 8 5.41 -2.81 -5.35
C PHE A 8 5.64 -4.03 -4.47
N ASP A 9 5.70 -5.20 -5.09
CA ASP A 9 5.97 -6.49 -4.44
C ASP A 9 6.72 -7.42 -5.40
N THR A 10 7.46 -8.39 -4.86
CA THR A 10 8.20 -9.39 -5.64
C THR A 10 8.00 -10.80 -5.09
N GLU A 11 7.92 -11.80 -5.99
CA GLU A 11 8.09 -13.19 -5.62
C GLU A 11 9.50 -13.67 -6.01
N THR A 12 10.03 -14.58 -5.23
CA THR A 12 11.43 -15.02 -5.35
C THR A 12 11.55 -16.55 -5.24
N THR A 13 12.67 -17.12 -5.72
CA THR A 13 12.94 -18.55 -5.58
C THR A 13 13.18 -19.00 -4.14
N GLY A 14 13.50 -18.07 -3.26
CA GLY A 14 13.78 -18.28 -1.85
C GLY A 14 14.00 -16.96 -1.13
N LEU A 15 14.63 -16.98 0.03
CA LEU A 15 14.67 -15.82 0.93
C LEU A 15 16.00 -15.06 0.96
N ASP A 16 17.03 -15.55 0.28
CA ASP A 16 18.40 -15.00 0.39
C ASP A 16 19.08 -14.88 -0.97
N PHE A 17 19.07 -13.66 -1.52
CA PHE A 17 19.76 -13.36 -2.77
C PHE A 17 21.30 -13.61 -2.69
N ASN A 18 21.91 -13.55 -1.49
CA ASN A 18 23.34 -13.87 -1.34
C ASN A 18 23.58 -15.40 -1.46
N ALA A 19 22.57 -16.23 -1.18
CA ALA A 19 22.59 -17.67 -1.45
C ALA A 19 22.23 -18.01 -2.90
N GLY A 20 22.05 -17.00 -3.75
CA GLY A 20 21.76 -17.13 -5.16
C GLY A 20 20.27 -17.22 -5.49
N ASP A 21 19.37 -16.89 -4.57
CA ASP A 21 17.96 -16.79 -4.88
C ASP A 21 17.68 -15.61 -5.83
N ARG A 22 16.66 -15.76 -6.66
CA ARG A 22 16.36 -14.89 -7.79
C ARG A 22 14.91 -14.39 -7.73
N VAL A 23 14.65 -13.26 -8.35
CA VAL A 23 13.28 -12.75 -8.56
C VAL A 23 12.59 -13.59 -9.64
N VAL A 24 11.34 -13.99 -9.40
CA VAL A 24 10.52 -14.78 -10.34
C VAL A 24 9.23 -14.11 -10.76
N GLU A 25 8.73 -13.14 -9.99
CA GLU A 25 7.63 -12.27 -10.40
C GLU A 25 7.85 -10.85 -9.85
N ILE A 26 7.48 -9.87 -10.65
CA ILE A 26 7.41 -8.47 -10.25
C ILE A 26 5.97 -8.02 -10.41
N GLY A 27 5.40 -7.38 -9.39
CA GLY A 27 4.08 -6.76 -9.41
C GLY A 27 4.15 -5.31 -8.93
N ALA A 28 3.58 -4.39 -9.71
CA ALA A 28 3.55 -2.99 -9.35
C ALA A 28 2.26 -2.31 -9.81
N VAL A 29 1.72 -1.41 -8.99
CA VAL A 29 0.46 -0.70 -9.23
C VAL A 29 0.65 0.79 -8.99
N GLU A 30 0.30 1.61 -9.97
CA GLU A 30 0.42 3.06 -9.86
C GLU A 30 -0.73 3.69 -9.08
N ILE A 31 -0.39 4.66 -8.22
CA ILE A 31 -1.32 5.46 -7.42
C ILE A 31 -0.99 6.95 -7.61
N ILE A 32 -1.97 7.75 -8.00
CA ILE A 32 -1.87 9.21 -8.11
C ILE A 32 -3.05 9.85 -7.39
N GLY A 33 -2.78 10.83 -6.52
CA GLY A 33 -3.85 11.56 -5.82
C GLY A 33 -4.77 10.65 -4.99
N ARG A 34 -4.20 9.58 -4.41
CA ARG A 34 -4.89 8.55 -3.61
C ARG A 34 -5.83 7.64 -4.40
N ASN A 35 -5.70 7.57 -5.72
CA ASN A 35 -6.48 6.66 -6.56
C ASN A 35 -5.53 5.76 -7.35
N LYS A 36 -5.88 4.47 -7.46
CA LYS A 36 -5.23 3.58 -8.41
C LYS A 36 -5.59 4.05 -9.81
N THR A 37 -4.59 4.29 -10.66
CA THR A 37 -4.79 4.84 -12.02
C THR A 37 -5.25 3.79 -13.02
N GLY A 38 -5.02 2.52 -12.72
CA GLY A 38 -5.15 1.40 -13.63
C GLY A 38 -3.85 1.03 -14.36
N GLU A 39 -2.83 1.90 -14.31
CA GLU A 39 -1.50 1.55 -14.79
C GLU A 39 -0.85 0.56 -13.84
N LEU A 40 -0.33 -0.53 -14.40
CA LEU A 40 0.32 -1.60 -13.65
C LEU A 40 1.51 -2.15 -14.44
N TYR A 41 2.42 -2.78 -13.71
CA TYR A 41 3.51 -3.56 -14.28
C TYR A 41 3.49 -4.95 -13.66
N GLN A 42 3.49 -5.98 -14.51
CA GLN A 42 3.59 -7.37 -14.07
C GLN A 42 4.45 -8.15 -15.06
N THR A 43 5.37 -8.92 -14.54
CA THR A 43 6.13 -9.87 -15.33
C THR A 43 6.59 -11.06 -14.50
N TYR A 44 6.50 -12.25 -15.07
CA TYR A 44 7.20 -13.42 -14.58
C TYR A 44 8.64 -13.42 -15.13
N LEU A 45 9.55 -14.03 -14.39
CA LEU A 45 10.97 -14.02 -14.71
C LEU A 45 11.56 -15.40 -14.65
N ASN A 46 12.36 -15.73 -15.66
CA ASN A 46 13.20 -16.92 -15.63
C ASN A 46 14.38 -16.69 -14.66
N PRO A 47 14.52 -17.50 -13.61
CA PRO A 47 15.56 -17.33 -12.59
C PRO A 47 16.96 -17.80 -13.02
N ASP A 48 17.18 -17.97 -14.31
CA ASP A 48 18.48 -18.32 -14.92
C ASP A 48 19.14 -19.58 -14.32
N GLY A 49 18.35 -20.64 -14.20
CA GLY A 49 18.78 -21.95 -13.71
C GLY A 49 18.69 -22.16 -12.19
N LYS A 50 18.29 -21.13 -11.42
CA LYS A 50 17.95 -21.32 -10.01
C LYS A 50 16.52 -21.86 -9.90
N GLU A 51 16.36 -22.98 -9.24
CA GLU A 51 15.05 -23.58 -9.02
C GLU A 51 14.31 -22.92 -7.85
N MET A 52 12.98 -22.93 -7.93
CA MET A 52 12.12 -22.56 -6.81
C MET A 52 12.37 -23.46 -5.62
N SER A 53 12.53 -22.89 -4.43
CA SER A 53 12.49 -23.69 -3.20
C SER A 53 11.08 -24.26 -3.01
N GLU A 54 10.98 -25.41 -2.35
CA GLU A 54 9.69 -26.06 -2.06
C GLU A 54 8.72 -25.08 -1.36
N GLY A 55 9.20 -24.39 -0.33
CA GLY A 55 8.38 -23.41 0.39
C GLY A 55 7.94 -22.20 -0.46
N ALA A 56 8.79 -21.70 -1.36
CA ALA A 56 8.40 -20.62 -2.26
C ALA A 56 7.35 -21.10 -3.27
N ALA A 57 7.53 -22.30 -3.85
CA ALA A 57 6.58 -22.88 -4.79
C ALA A 57 5.20 -23.15 -4.14
N GLU A 58 5.17 -23.63 -2.90
CA GLU A 58 3.93 -23.86 -2.15
C GLU A 58 3.16 -22.56 -1.87
N ILE A 59 3.85 -21.48 -1.52
CA ILE A 59 3.25 -20.20 -1.18
C ILE A 59 2.73 -19.48 -2.41
N THR A 60 3.51 -19.47 -3.50
CA THR A 60 3.20 -18.70 -4.72
C THR A 60 2.42 -19.50 -5.76
N ASN A 61 2.44 -20.83 -5.67
CA ASN A 61 1.94 -21.74 -6.70
C ASN A 61 2.64 -21.52 -8.07
N ILE A 62 3.86 -20.97 -8.06
CA ILE A 62 4.69 -20.82 -9.27
C ILE A 62 5.60 -22.04 -9.38
N SER A 63 5.59 -22.68 -10.55
CA SER A 63 6.43 -23.83 -10.84
C SER A 63 7.62 -23.46 -11.72
N ASN A 64 8.71 -24.22 -11.62
CA ASN A 64 9.87 -24.06 -12.49
C ASN A 64 9.52 -24.16 -13.98
N GLU A 65 8.52 -24.99 -14.33
CA GLU A 65 8.08 -25.18 -15.70
C GLU A 65 7.43 -23.91 -16.26
N GLN A 66 6.62 -23.19 -15.45
CA GLN A 66 6.01 -21.92 -15.84
C GLN A 66 7.04 -20.81 -16.10
N LEU A 67 8.16 -20.83 -15.38
CA LEU A 67 9.22 -19.82 -15.49
C LEU A 67 10.20 -20.08 -16.63
N LYS A 68 10.17 -21.28 -17.23
CA LYS A 68 11.14 -21.70 -18.22
C LYS A 68 11.18 -20.83 -19.46
N ASP A 69 10.01 -20.43 -19.93
CA ASP A 69 9.85 -19.59 -21.14
C ASP A 69 9.66 -18.09 -20.82
N ALA A 70 9.73 -17.72 -19.54
CA ALA A 70 9.66 -16.32 -19.10
C ALA A 70 10.95 -15.56 -19.47
N PRO A 71 10.87 -14.23 -19.68
CA PRO A 71 12.05 -13.42 -19.91
C PRO A 71 12.97 -13.42 -18.70
N LYS A 72 14.28 -13.28 -18.91
CA LYS A 72 15.23 -13.05 -17.82
C LYS A 72 15.13 -11.60 -17.35
N PHE A 73 15.48 -11.33 -16.09
CA PHE A 73 15.45 -9.98 -15.53
C PHE A 73 16.13 -8.93 -16.42
N LYS A 74 17.30 -9.27 -17.00
CA LYS A 74 18.04 -8.37 -17.90
C LYS A 74 17.27 -7.90 -19.14
N GLU A 75 16.25 -8.66 -19.56
CA GLU A 75 15.46 -8.35 -20.76
C GLU A 75 14.34 -7.36 -20.47
N VAL A 76 13.94 -7.23 -19.20
CA VAL A 76 12.86 -6.35 -18.74
C VAL A 76 13.33 -5.21 -17.83
N ALA A 77 14.60 -5.23 -17.40
CA ALA A 77 15.13 -4.30 -16.41
C ALA A 77 14.97 -2.82 -16.80
N ASP A 78 15.28 -2.45 -18.03
CA ASP A 78 15.18 -1.05 -18.48
C ASP A 78 13.73 -0.56 -18.50
N GLU A 79 12.78 -1.41 -18.86
CA GLU A 79 11.33 -1.11 -18.83
C GLU A 79 10.86 -0.94 -17.38
N PHE A 80 11.20 -1.87 -16.51
CA PHE A 80 10.88 -1.78 -15.09
C PHE A 80 11.47 -0.54 -14.43
N ILE A 81 12.76 -0.26 -14.63
CA ILE A 81 13.43 0.95 -14.13
C ILE A 81 12.74 2.23 -14.63
N LYS A 82 12.36 2.27 -15.91
CA LYS A 82 11.60 3.40 -16.46
C LYS A 82 10.24 3.55 -15.76
N PHE A 83 9.56 2.45 -15.49
CA PHE A 83 8.26 2.47 -14.82
C PHE A 83 8.34 3.05 -13.41
N ILE A 84 9.36 2.71 -12.61
CA ILE A 84 9.47 3.16 -11.22
C ILE A 84 10.16 4.53 -11.05
N THR A 85 10.92 5.00 -12.06
CA THR A 85 11.73 6.22 -11.95
C THR A 85 10.89 7.44 -11.54
N GLY A 86 11.37 8.16 -10.53
CA GLY A 86 10.75 9.39 -10.02
C GLY A 86 9.51 9.18 -9.16
N ALA A 87 9.10 7.94 -8.90
CA ALA A 87 8.01 7.62 -7.99
C ALA A 87 8.50 7.44 -6.54
N GLU A 88 7.55 7.37 -5.60
CA GLU A 88 7.80 6.76 -4.30
C GLU A 88 7.27 5.32 -4.32
N LEU A 89 8.14 4.36 -4.08
CA LEU A 89 7.77 2.96 -3.96
C LEU A 89 7.14 2.71 -2.58
N VAL A 90 5.95 2.16 -2.57
CA VAL A 90 5.25 1.69 -1.37
C VAL A 90 5.47 0.18 -1.29
N ILE A 91 6.23 -0.26 -0.31
CA ILE A 91 6.65 -1.66 -0.17
C ILE A 91 6.37 -2.13 1.26
N HIS A 92 6.10 -3.42 1.43
CA HIS A 92 5.90 -4.02 2.75
C HIS A 92 7.12 -4.86 3.15
N ASN A 93 7.98 -4.36 4.03
CA ASN A 93 9.31 -4.91 4.35
C ASN A 93 10.31 -4.63 3.22
N ALA A 94 10.48 -3.36 2.90
CA ALA A 94 11.15 -2.85 1.71
C ALA A 94 12.59 -3.35 1.49
N GLU A 95 13.33 -3.66 2.55
CA GLU A 95 14.70 -4.15 2.45
C GLU A 95 14.79 -5.48 1.69
N PHE A 96 13.76 -6.32 1.78
CA PHE A 96 13.70 -7.59 1.08
C PHE A 96 13.64 -7.36 -0.45
N ASP A 97 12.61 -6.70 -0.93
CA ASP A 97 12.38 -6.51 -2.36
C ASP A 97 13.48 -5.67 -3.01
N ILE A 98 13.88 -4.59 -2.35
CA ILE A 98 14.97 -3.73 -2.84
C ILE A 98 16.29 -4.50 -2.90
N GLY A 99 16.57 -5.35 -1.90
CA GLY A 99 17.75 -6.18 -1.89
C GLY A 99 17.81 -7.12 -3.09
N PHE A 100 16.70 -7.78 -3.40
CA PHE A 100 16.59 -8.67 -4.56
C PHE A 100 16.73 -7.91 -5.89
N ILE A 101 16.02 -6.80 -6.09
CA ILE A 101 16.11 -5.99 -7.31
C ILE A 101 17.52 -5.43 -7.51
N ASN A 102 18.13 -4.88 -6.46
CA ASN A 102 19.50 -4.38 -6.53
C ASN A 102 20.51 -5.48 -6.83
N HIS A 103 20.28 -6.71 -6.31
CA HIS A 103 21.08 -7.86 -6.63
C HIS A 103 20.99 -8.24 -8.12
N GLU A 104 19.78 -8.29 -8.68
CA GLU A 104 19.56 -8.55 -10.10
C GLU A 104 20.24 -7.50 -10.99
N LEU A 105 20.10 -6.21 -10.65
CA LEU A 105 20.77 -5.11 -11.35
C LEU A 105 22.30 -5.23 -11.29
N LYS A 106 22.84 -5.68 -10.17
CA LYS A 106 24.26 -5.95 -10.00
C LYS A 106 24.75 -7.10 -10.87
N LEU A 107 24.01 -8.20 -10.95
CA LEU A 107 24.34 -9.37 -11.75
C LEU A 107 24.48 -9.03 -13.25
N MET A 108 23.67 -8.12 -13.75
CA MET A 108 23.71 -7.67 -15.16
C MET A 108 24.60 -6.45 -15.42
N ASP A 109 25.30 -5.97 -14.38
CA ASP A 109 26.11 -4.74 -14.41
C ASP A 109 25.34 -3.52 -14.93
N HIS A 110 24.06 -3.38 -14.52
CA HIS A 110 23.21 -2.26 -14.92
C HIS A 110 23.78 -0.92 -14.40
N LYS A 111 23.47 0.19 -15.14
CA LYS A 111 23.91 1.55 -14.75
C LYS A 111 23.34 2.03 -13.41
N VAL A 112 22.09 1.67 -13.10
CA VAL A 112 21.47 1.87 -11.77
C VAL A 112 21.92 0.71 -10.90
N LYS A 113 22.56 0.97 -9.76
CA LYS A 113 23.02 -0.06 -8.82
C LYS A 113 22.12 -0.17 -7.60
N ASP A 114 21.45 0.91 -7.23
CA ASP A 114 20.44 0.94 -6.19
C ASP A 114 19.20 1.69 -6.70
N ILE A 115 18.04 1.07 -6.63
CA ILE A 115 16.79 1.72 -7.06
C ILE A 115 16.43 2.93 -6.20
N ARG A 116 16.99 3.06 -5.00
CA ARG A 116 16.85 4.25 -4.15
C ARG A 116 17.49 5.50 -4.75
N ASP A 117 18.39 5.37 -5.72
CA ASP A 117 18.98 6.50 -6.44
C ASP A 117 18.00 7.16 -7.41
N ILE A 118 16.95 6.43 -7.81
CA ILE A 118 15.98 6.88 -8.82
C ILE A 118 14.54 7.00 -8.30
N CYS A 119 14.24 6.51 -7.11
CA CYS A 119 12.94 6.59 -6.45
C CYS A 119 13.10 6.72 -4.94
N SER A 120 12.08 7.29 -4.27
CA SER A 120 11.99 7.24 -2.82
C SER A 120 11.24 5.97 -2.38
N VAL A 121 11.36 5.61 -1.09
CA VAL A 121 10.77 4.37 -0.55
C VAL A 121 9.94 4.68 0.69
N TYR A 122 8.73 4.14 0.74
CA TYR A 122 7.87 4.12 1.90
C TYR A 122 7.66 2.66 2.35
N ASP A 123 8.24 2.31 3.49
CA ASP A 123 8.06 0.98 4.08
C ASP A 123 6.83 0.94 4.98
N THR A 124 5.78 0.24 4.52
CA THR A 124 4.51 0.10 5.26
C THR A 124 4.65 -0.74 6.52
N LEU A 125 5.61 -1.68 6.60
CA LEU A 125 5.86 -2.48 7.80
C LEU A 125 6.41 -1.61 8.94
N ILE A 126 7.35 -0.71 8.62
CA ILE A 126 7.91 0.23 9.61
C ILE A 126 6.80 1.15 10.14
N HIS A 127 5.94 1.66 9.25
CA HIS A 127 4.82 2.49 9.64
C HIS A 127 3.80 1.72 10.49
N ALA A 128 3.43 0.52 10.07
CA ALA A 128 2.47 -0.32 10.78
C ALA A 128 2.95 -0.71 12.18
N ARG A 129 4.25 -0.99 12.36
CA ARG A 129 4.82 -1.28 13.69
C ARG A 129 4.70 -0.09 14.65
N LYS A 130 4.74 1.14 14.14
CA LYS A 130 4.52 2.35 14.93
C LYS A 130 3.03 2.57 15.24
N ALA A 131 2.16 2.33 14.26
CA ALA A 131 0.71 2.51 14.44
C ALA A 131 0.07 1.41 15.29
N PHE A 132 0.58 0.17 15.22
CA PHE A 132 0.05 -1.01 15.90
C PHE A 132 1.14 -1.77 16.65
N PRO A 133 1.74 -1.18 17.71
CA PRO A 133 2.81 -1.83 18.46
C PRO A 133 2.32 -3.12 19.13
N GLY A 134 3.19 -4.14 19.14
CA GLY A 134 2.90 -5.45 19.76
C GLY A 134 1.93 -6.35 18.98
N GLN A 135 1.42 -5.90 17.82
CA GLN A 135 0.53 -6.69 16.98
C GLN A 135 1.27 -7.32 15.79
N ARG A 136 0.65 -8.33 15.16
CA ARG A 136 1.11 -8.84 13.87
C ARG A 136 0.89 -7.77 12.81
N ASN A 137 1.96 -7.42 12.07
CA ASN A 137 1.96 -6.36 11.07
C ASN A 137 2.41 -6.86 9.69
N ASN A 138 2.31 -8.16 9.39
CA ASN A 138 2.45 -8.64 8.02
C ASN A 138 1.26 -8.16 7.15
N LEU A 139 1.39 -8.22 5.84
CA LEU A 139 0.40 -7.69 4.89
C LEU A 139 -1.00 -8.28 5.13
N ASN A 140 -1.10 -9.60 5.39
CA ASN A 140 -2.37 -10.27 5.72
C ASN A 140 -3.03 -9.69 6.98
N ALA A 141 -2.26 -9.55 8.06
CA ALA A 141 -2.79 -9.04 9.32
C ALA A 141 -3.23 -7.56 9.20
N LEU A 142 -2.50 -6.77 8.40
CA LEU A 142 -2.84 -5.38 8.15
C LEU A 142 -4.08 -5.24 7.27
N SER A 143 -4.14 -5.98 6.15
CA SER A 143 -5.29 -5.92 5.23
C SER A 143 -6.58 -6.32 5.94
N MET A 144 -6.55 -7.41 6.74
CA MET A 144 -7.70 -7.82 7.54
C MET A 144 -8.11 -6.75 8.58
N ARG A 145 -7.15 -6.17 9.29
CA ARG A 145 -7.39 -5.12 10.31
C ARG A 145 -7.98 -3.86 9.71
N LEU A 146 -7.56 -3.48 8.50
CA LEU A 146 -8.00 -2.30 7.80
C LEU A 146 -9.26 -2.55 6.93
N GLY A 147 -9.84 -3.76 7.00
CA GLY A 147 -11.07 -4.11 6.28
C GLY A 147 -10.88 -4.23 4.76
N ILE A 148 -9.67 -4.50 4.30
CA ILE A 148 -9.40 -4.75 2.88
C ILE A 148 -9.97 -6.12 2.51
N SER A 149 -10.89 -6.15 1.56
CA SER A 149 -11.60 -7.35 1.11
C SER A 149 -11.76 -7.32 -0.42
N GLY A 150 -12.27 -8.43 -0.97
CA GLY A 150 -12.51 -8.55 -2.42
C GLY A 150 -11.35 -9.16 -3.21
N TYR A 151 -10.30 -9.61 -2.51
CA TYR A 151 -9.17 -10.31 -3.10
C TYR A 151 -9.19 -11.79 -2.73
N ASP A 152 -9.03 -12.67 -3.72
CA ASP A 152 -8.74 -14.09 -3.48
C ASP A 152 -7.25 -14.27 -3.39
N ARG A 153 -6.75 -14.45 -2.17
CA ARG A 153 -5.33 -14.66 -1.86
C ARG A 153 -5.09 -16.08 -1.37
N THR A 154 -5.59 -17.05 -2.14
CA THR A 154 -5.28 -18.47 -1.88
C THR A 154 -3.79 -18.73 -2.03
N TYR A 155 -3.17 -18.10 -3.02
CA TYR A 155 -1.73 -18.09 -3.23
C TYR A 155 -1.21 -16.66 -3.26
N HIS A 156 0.07 -16.48 -2.95
CA HIS A 156 0.77 -15.21 -3.12
C HIS A 156 1.09 -14.99 -4.60
N GLY A 157 0.99 -13.75 -5.03
CA GLY A 157 1.41 -13.32 -6.36
C GLY A 157 1.76 -11.84 -6.28
N ALA A 158 2.89 -11.46 -6.87
CA ALA A 158 3.43 -10.11 -6.72
C ALA A 158 2.44 -9.02 -7.13
N LEU A 159 1.71 -9.18 -8.24
CA LEU A 159 0.71 -8.18 -8.63
C LEU A 159 -0.47 -8.14 -7.66
N LEU A 160 -0.96 -9.29 -7.21
CA LEU A 160 -2.06 -9.36 -6.25
C LEU A 160 -1.66 -8.71 -4.93
N ASP A 161 -0.46 -9.01 -4.44
CA ASP A 161 0.06 -8.45 -3.20
C ASP A 161 0.33 -6.95 -3.32
N ALA A 162 0.81 -6.46 -4.47
CA ALA A 162 0.91 -5.04 -4.77
C ALA A 162 -0.46 -4.33 -4.78
N GLN A 163 -1.53 -4.97 -5.29
CA GLN A 163 -2.90 -4.43 -5.25
C GLN A 163 -3.44 -4.34 -3.82
N ILE A 164 -3.28 -5.41 -3.04
CA ILE A 164 -3.67 -5.45 -1.61
C ILE A 164 -2.88 -4.39 -0.82
N LEU A 165 -1.59 -4.27 -1.10
CA LEU A 165 -0.71 -3.30 -0.46
C LEU A 165 -1.11 -1.87 -0.81
N ALA A 166 -1.51 -1.59 -2.06
CA ALA A 166 -2.01 -0.28 -2.47
C ALA A 166 -3.21 0.14 -1.63
N ASP A 167 -4.23 -0.73 -1.49
CA ASP A 167 -5.41 -0.45 -0.69
C ASP A 167 -5.07 -0.37 0.81
N THR A 168 -4.17 -1.22 1.28
CA THR A 168 -3.65 -1.20 2.66
C THR A 168 -2.97 0.14 2.97
N TYR A 169 -2.09 0.61 2.08
CA TYR A 169 -1.41 1.90 2.21
C TYR A 169 -2.40 3.07 2.21
N LEU A 170 -3.37 3.08 1.30
CA LEU A 170 -4.39 4.12 1.23
C LEU A 170 -5.23 4.19 2.51
N ASN A 171 -5.58 3.04 3.10
CA ASN A 171 -6.31 3.00 4.36
C ASN A 171 -5.41 3.33 5.56
N LEU A 172 -4.19 2.83 5.61
CA LEU A 172 -3.23 3.06 6.69
C LEU A 172 -2.85 4.55 6.81
N THR A 173 -2.77 5.26 5.66
CA THR A 173 -2.39 6.67 5.58
C THR A 173 -3.59 7.61 5.42
N GLY A 174 -4.78 7.09 5.22
CA GLY A 174 -6.03 7.82 5.03
C GLY A 174 -6.83 8.02 6.31
N GLY A 175 -6.31 7.57 7.47
CA GLY A 175 -6.95 7.76 8.76
C GLY A 175 -7.25 9.24 9.01
N GLN A 176 -8.40 9.46 9.63
CA GLN A 176 -8.92 10.75 10.07
C GLN A 176 -7.82 11.80 10.20
N VAL A 177 -7.91 12.87 9.38
CA VAL A 177 -7.19 14.10 9.70
C VAL A 177 -7.70 14.48 11.10
N THR A 178 -6.94 14.13 12.14
CA THR A 178 -7.17 14.69 13.45
C THR A 178 -7.02 16.18 13.25
N PHE A 179 -8.11 16.91 13.31
CA PHE A 179 -8.09 18.33 13.51
C PHE A 179 -7.37 18.55 14.83
N ASP A 180 -6.09 18.81 14.76
CA ASP A 180 -5.29 19.16 15.92
C ASP A 180 -5.69 20.58 16.30
N LEU A 181 -6.72 20.69 17.14
CA LEU A 181 -7.17 21.95 17.75
C LEU A 181 -6.20 22.46 18.84
N SER A 182 -5.06 21.80 19.02
CA SER A 182 -4.10 22.09 20.10
C SER A 182 -3.02 23.13 19.77
N GLU A 183 -2.89 23.59 18.51
CA GLU A 183 -1.88 24.60 18.12
C GLU A 183 -2.44 26.03 17.92
N SER A 184 -3.46 26.42 18.68
CA SER A 184 -3.90 27.81 18.72
C SER A 184 -3.64 28.46 20.08
N LYS A 185 -2.45 28.30 20.63
CA LYS A 185 -1.98 29.15 21.74
C LYS A 185 -0.51 29.46 21.51
N ASN A 186 -0.24 30.45 20.70
CA ASN A 186 0.83 31.42 20.73
C ASN A 186 1.10 31.97 19.32
N ALA A 187 0.38 33.00 18.94
CA ALA A 187 0.84 33.97 17.97
C ALA A 187 0.32 35.33 18.43
N ASP A 188 1.24 36.08 19.04
CA ASP A 188 1.08 37.50 19.23
C ASP A 188 0.87 38.21 17.88
N THR A 189 -0.17 39.03 17.88
CA THR A 189 -0.36 40.24 17.12
C THR A 189 0.48 40.51 15.88
N ASN A 190 -0.14 40.48 14.71
CA ASN A 190 -0.09 41.56 13.72
C ASN A 190 -1.33 41.48 12.84
N GLU A 191 -2.18 42.49 12.96
CA GLU A 191 -3.32 42.75 12.12
C GLU A 191 -2.84 43.17 10.72
N GLU A 192 -3.10 42.33 9.70
CA GLU A 192 -3.19 42.77 8.31
C GLU A 192 -4.42 42.10 7.66
N GLU A 193 -5.25 42.96 7.08
CA GLU A 193 -6.52 42.68 6.48
C GLU A 193 -6.53 41.50 5.51
N ILE A 194 -7.32 40.46 5.79
CA ILE A 194 -7.76 39.49 4.78
C ILE A 194 -9.26 39.79 4.46
N THR A 195 -9.47 40.65 3.49
CA THR A 195 -10.75 40.77 2.81
C THR A 195 -10.85 39.73 1.72
N LYS A 196 -11.59 38.65 1.97
CA LYS A 196 -12.48 37.94 1.03
C LYS A 196 -13.15 36.77 1.75
N THR A 197 -14.30 37.04 2.31
CA THR A 197 -15.24 36.02 2.78
C THR A 197 -15.92 35.38 1.57
N GLU A 198 -15.50 34.14 1.24
CA GLU A 198 -16.41 33.27 0.50
C GLU A 198 -17.52 32.82 1.45
N GLN A 199 -18.75 33.14 1.09
CA GLN A 199 -19.94 32.75 1.84
C GLN A 199 -20.09 31.23 1.77
N VAL A 200 -19.77 30.56 2.87
CA VAL A 200 -20.09 29.12 3.03
C VAL A 200 -21.60 29.04 3.26
N HIS A 201 -22.34 28.55 2.26
CA HIS A 201 -23.75 28.22 2.39
C HIS A 201 -23.91 26.98 3.27
N PHE A 202 -24.29 27.15 4.52
CA PHE A 202 -24.74 26.06 5.37
C PHE A 202 -26.15 25.65 4.96
N CYS A 203 -26.33 24.44 4.44
CA CYS A 203 -27.65 23.83 4.29
C CYS A 203 -28.11 23.35 5.68
N SER A 204 -29.05 24.04 6.31
CA SER A 204 -29.73 23.51 7.49
C SER A 204 -30.88 22.62 7.04
N PHE A 205 -30.85 21.36 7.42
CA PHE A 205 -31.99 20.46 7.26
C PHE A 205 -32.80 20.49 8.57
N ASN A 206 -34.03 20.92 8.49
CA ASN A 206 -34.97 20.74 9.59
C ASN A 206 -35.61 19.35 9.43
N ALA A 207 -35.49 18.50 10.45
CA ALA A 207 -36.18 17.23 10.49
C ALA A 207 -37.71 17.46 10.46
N SER A 208 -38.44 16.63 9.71
CA SER A 208 -39.90 16.72 9.67
C SER A 208 -40.49 16.37 11.05
N GLU A 209 -41.71 16.86 11.32
CA GLU A 209 -42.41 16.51 12.56
C GLU A 209 -42.59 14.99 12.71
N ASN A 210 -42.75 14.29 11.60
CA ASN A 210 -42.85 12.80 11.60
C ASN A 210 -41.56 12.15 12.02
N ASP A 211 -40.39 12.57 11.48
CA ASP A 211 -39.08 12.04 11.82
C ASP A 211 -38.75 12.30 13.31
N THR A 212 -39.10 13.47 13.82
CA THR A 212 -38.92 13.84 15.22
C THR A 212 -39.79 12.95 16.12
N SER A 213 -41.03 12.65 15.71
CA SER A 213 -41.96 11.79 16.45
C SER A 213 -41.48 10.35 16.49
N GLU A 214 -41.00 9.79 15.37
CA GLU A 214 -40.45 8.45 15.30
C GLU A 214 -39.15 8.31 16.11
N HIS A 215 -38.28 9.30 16.05
CA HIS A 215 -37.08 9.35 16.88
C HIS A 215 -37.38 9.34 18.37
N ASN A 216 -38.36 10.13 18.81
CA ASN A 216 -38.78 10.17 20.22
C ASN A 216 -39.38 8.83 20.68
N LYS A 217 -40.19 8.17 19.85
CA LYS A 217 -40.71 6.82 20.15
C LYS A 217 -39.58 5.79 20.31
N PHE A 218 -38.55 5.87 19.43
CA PHE A 218 -37.39 5.00 19.52
C PHE A 218 -36.60 5.21 20.82
N LEU A 219 -36.38 6.47 21.22
CA LEU A 219 -35.74 6.81 22.49
C LEU A 219 -36.50 6.30 23.70
N GLU A 220 -37.83 6.36 23.68
CA GLU A 220 -38.65 5.78 24.80
C GLU A 220 -38.49 4.26 24.88
N VAL A 221 -38.43 3.55 23.78
CA VAL A 221 -38.21 2.09 23.77
C VAL A 221 -36.84 1.74 24.36
N LEU A 222 -35.81 2.51 24.01
CA LEU A 222 -34.45 2.32 24.56
C LEU A 222 -34.40 2.56 26.08
N ARG A 223 -35.03 3.64 26.54
CA ARG A 223 -35.11 3.95 28.00
C ARG A 223 -35.83 2.84 28.79
N LYS A 224 -36.91 2.30 28.23
CA LYS A 224 -37.63 1.15 28.85
C LYS A 224 -36.80 -0.14 28.89
N LYS A 225 -35.87 -0.33 27.95
CA LYS A 225 -34.95 -1.49 27.94
C LYS A 225 -33.78 -1.35 28.94
N GLN A 226 -33.35 -0.11 29.23
CA GLN A 226 -32.29 0.13 30.22
C GLN A 226 -32.74 0.01 31.69
N ILE A 227 -34.03 0.18 31.95
CA ILE A 227 -34.59 0.09 33.33
C ILE A 227 -34.88 -1.37 33.72
N LYS A 228 -34.76 -2.35 32.80
CA LYS A 228 -34.98 -3.78 33.06
C LYS A 228 -33.67 -4.60 33.19
N LYS A 229 -32.57 -3.98 33.43
CA LYS A 229 -31.30 -4.57 33.87
C LYS A 229 -30.93 -3.96 35.21
#